data_5c7a6a53f18bf93ca4f1a6172f6523ff
#
_entry.id   5c7a6a53f18bf93ca4f1a6172f6523ff
#
_cell.length_a   1.000
_cell.length_b   1.000
_cell.length_c   1.000
_cell.angle_alpha   90.00
_cell.angle_beta   90.00
_cell.angle_gamma   90.00
#
_symmetry.space_group_name_H-M   'P 1'
#
loop_
_entity.id
_entity.type
_entity.pdbx_description
1 polymer ?
#
loop_
_entity_poly.entity_id
_entity_poly.type
_entity_poly.pdbx_seq_one_letter_code
_entity_poly.pdbx_strand_id
1 'polypeptide(L)'
;TVLQVSGVAVEPAELVPQVYLPGRRGSLQAELIGATRRHGRLAYRLPGTGQALLAELEAGRPVLLLQNLGSRALPTFHYAVLIGYDANRNIALLRSGRSERLAVRWQSFARSWDRAGRWAIAVLEPGVIPAEAQVADYLEAAAGLEAAGHERAAGIAYDAALSRWGIIFDPDGEGAA
;
A
#
# COMPACT_ATOMS: atom_id res chain seq x y z
N THR A 1 8.66 8.80 -0.59
CA THR A 1 8.88 7.86 -1.71
C THR A 1 7.55 7.41 -2.32
N VAL A 2 6.71 6.61 -1.64
CA VAL A 2 5.46 6.09 -2.25
C VAL A 2 4.50 7.19 -2.69
N LEU A 3 4.28 8.22 -1.88
CA LEU A 3 3.48 9.39 -2.23
C LEU A 3 4.09 10.18 -3.39
N GLN A 4 5.39 10.39 -3.38
CA GLN A 4 6.09 11.12 -4.47
C GLN A 4 5.96 10.40 -5.81
N VAL A 5 6.10 9.06 -5.82
CA VAL A 5 5.90 8.26 -7.04
C VAL A 5 4.45 8.31 -7.52
N SER A 6 3.47 8.44 -6.60
CA SER A 6 2.06 8.64 -6.95
C SER A 6 1.71 10.11 -7.29
N GLY A 7 2.70 10.95 -7.55
CA GLY A 7 2.48 12.33 -8.00
C GLY A 7 2.17 13.34 -6.89
N VAL A 8 2.45 13.03 -5.61
CA VAL A 8 2.27 13.96 -4.49
C VAL A 8 3.60 14.59 -4.11
N ALA A 9 3.72 15.89 -4.28
CA ALA A 9 4.88 16.66 -3.80
C ALA A 9 4.74 16.88 -2.29
N VAL A 10 5.43 16.07 -1.50
CA VAL A 10 5.43 16.17 -0.03
C VAL A 10 6.81 15.82 0.51
N GLU A 11 7.29 16.63 1.44
CA GLU A 11 8.56 16.38 2.11
C GLU A 11 8.40 15.43 3.30
N PRO A 12 9.44 14.61 3.60
CA PRO A 12 9.37 13.68 4.73
C PRO A 12 9.06 14.36 6.06
N ALA A 13 9.54 15.57 6.28
CA ALA A 13 9.29 16.33 7.50
C ALA A 13 7.82 16.68 7.72
N GLU A 14 7.06 16.87 6.65
CA GLU A 14 5.62 17.16 6.69
C GLU A 14 4.79 15.91 7.02
N LEU A 15 5.33 14.72 6.73
CA LEU A 15 4.65 13.46 7.00
C LEU A 15 4.85 12.98 8.44
N VAL A 16 6.00 13.30 9.07
CA VAL A 16 6.30 12.83 10.42
C VAL A 16 5.16 13.11 11.42
N PRO A 17 4.63 14.36 11.54
CA PRO A 17 3.54 14.64 12.49
C PRO A 17 2.24 13.93 12.16
N GLN A 18 2.08 13.48 10.91
CA GLN A 18 0.87 12.79 10.44
C GLN A 18 0.87 11.29 10.74
N VAL A 19 2.04 10.68 10.87
CA VAL A 19 2.18 9.22 10.96
C VAL A 19 2.91 8.76 12.22
N TYR A 20 3.68 9.61 12.88
CA TYR A 20 4.47 9.23 14.06
C TYR A 20 3.70 9.45 15.36
N LEU A 21 3.57 8.42 16.16
CA LEU A 21 2.93 8.42 17.47
C LEU A 21 4.01 8.39 18.57
N PRO A 22 4.30 9.52 19.26
CA PRO A 22 5.35 9.60 20.27
C PRO A 22 5.19 8.57 21.39
N GLY A 23 3.96 8.35 21.86
CA GLY A 23 3.65 7.39 22.93
C GLY A 23 3.93 5.93 22.56
N ARG A 24 4.01 5.63 21.25
CA ARG A 24 4.34 4.29 20.73
C ARG A 24 5.73 4.22 20.12
N ARG A 25 6.44 5.34 20.04
CA ARG A 25 7.75 5.48 19.39
C ARG A 25 7.77 4.93 17.97
N GLY A 26 6.67 5.10 17.23
CA GLY A 26 6.49 4.54 15.89
C GLY A 26 5.17 4.93 15.26
N SER A 27 4.87 4.32 14.12
CA SER A 27 3.64 4.52 13.35
C SER A 27 2.75 3.27 13.43
N LEU A 28 1.44 3.46 13.31
CA LEU A 28 0.50 2.37 13.09
C LEU A 28 0.13 2.30 11.61
N GLN A 29 -0.36 1.14 11.18
CA GLN A 29 -0.87 0.92 9.82
C GLN A 29 -1.98 1.93 9.48
N ALA A 30 -2.90 2.17 10.42
CA ALA A 30 -3.98 3.12 10.26
C ALA A 30 -3.50 4.56 9.97
N GLU A 31 -2.42 5.00 10.64
CA GLU A 31 -1.85 6.33 10.43
C GLU A 31 -1.24 6.47 9.02
N LEU A 32 -0.59 5.41 8.53
CA LEU A 32 -0.01 5.41 7.18
C LEU A 32 -1.10 5.40 6.10
N ILE A 33 -2.16 4.62 6.30
CA ILE A 33 -3.34 4.60 5.44
C ILE A 33 -4.02 5.97 5.48
N GLY A 34 -4.25 6.52 6.68
CA GLY A 34 -4.86 7.84 6.86
C GLY A 34 -4.05 8.96 6.20
N ALA A 35 -2.71 8.95 6.36
CA ALA A 35 -1.85 9.92 5.68
C ALA A 35 -1.95 9.81 4.16
N THR A 36 -1.96 8.59 3.61
CA THR A 36 -2.15 8.35 2.17
C THR A 36 -3.46 8.96 1.68
N ARG A 37 -4.57 8.72 2.39
CA ARG A 37 -5.90 9.24 2.06
C ARG A 37 -5.96 10.75 2.16
N ARG A 38 -5.38 11.37 3.19
CA ARG A 38 -5.31 12.85 3.34
C ARG A 38 -4.63 13.54 2.16
N HIS A 39 -3.72 12.83 1.48
CA HIS A 39 -3.07 13.32 0.26
C HIS A 39 -3.83 12.96 -1.03
N GLY A 40 -5.09 12.54 -0.93
CA GLY A 40 -5.94 12.24 -2.08
C GLY A 40 -5.49 11.03 -2.88
N ARG A 41 -4.86 10.04 -2.21
CA ARG A 41 -4.39 8.79 -2.84
C ARG A 41 -5.11 7.58 -2.26
N LEU A 42 -5.32 6.58 -3.10
CA LEU A 42 -5.82 5.28 -2.65
C LEU A 42 -4.73 4.57 -1.84
N ALA A 43 -5.09 4.09 -0.67
CA ALA A 43 -4.27 3.18 0.11
C ALA A 43 -4.79 1.76 -0.10
N TYR A 44 -4.36 1.12 -1.20
CA TYR A 44 -4.83 -0.20 -1.56
C TYR A 44 -4.05 -1.29 -0.79
N ARG A 45 -4.77 -2.13 -0.05
CA ARG A 45 -4.18 -3.27 0.65
C ARG A 45 -3.86 -4.38 -0.34
N LEU A 46 -2.57 -4.67 -0.53
CA LEU A 46 -2.15 -5.71 -1.45
C LEU A 46 -2.45 -7.11 -0.89
N PRO A 47 -2.79 -8.08 -1.75
CA PRO A 47 -2.76 -9.49 -1.39
C PRO A 47 -1.39 -9.87 -0.80
N GLY A 48 -1.39 -10.69 0.24
CA GLY A 48 -0.17 -11.10 0.95
C GLY A 48 0.70 -12.08 0.16
N THR A 49 0.89 -11.87 -1.13
CA THR A 49 1.66 -12.71 -2.05
C THR A 49 2.87 -11.99 -2.61
N GLY A 50 3.96 -12.73 -2.87
CA GLY A 50 5.13 -12.14 -3.52
C GLY A 50 4.81 -11.66 -4.95
N GLN A 51 3.89 -12.33 -5.63
CA GLN A 51 3.46 -11.96 -6.98
C GLN A 51 2.83 -10.56 -7.00
N ALA A 52 1.95 -10.24 -6.03
CA ALA A 52 1.35 -8.92 -5.94
C ALA A 52 2.40 -7.81 -5.71
N LEU A 53 3.44 -8.09 -4.90
CA LEU A 53 4.55 -7.15 -4.71
C LEU A 53 5.32 -6.92 -6.02
N LEU A 54 5.64 -8.00 -6.74
CA LEU A 54 6.41 -7.92 -7.99
C LEU A 54 5.61 -7.23 -9.09
N ALA A 55 4.31 -7.49 -9.22
CA ALA A 55 3.43 -6.82 -10.18
C ALA A 55 3.40 -5.30 -9.99
N GLU A 56 3.39 -4.82 -8.73
CA GLU A 56 3.48 -3.39 -8.45
C GLU A 56 4.85 -2.81 -8.83
N LEU A 57 5.94 -3.52 -8.55
CA LEU A 57 7.28 -3.09 -8.96
C LEU A 57 7.44 -3.04 -10.48
N GLU A 58 6.90 -4.02 -11.21
CA GLU A 58 6.90 -4.05 -12.68
C GLU A 58 6.12 -2.88 -13.27
N ALA A 59 5.06 -2.45 -12.58
CA ALA A 59 4.29 -1.26 -12.93
C ALA A 59 4.96 0.07 -12.48
N GLY A 60 6.21 0.01 -11.98
CA GLY A 60 6.96 1.18 -11.51
C GLY A 60 6.49 1.73 -10.16
N ARG A 61 5.67 1.00 -9.43
CA ARG A 61 5.08 1.45 -8.17
C ARG A 61 5.77 0.79 -6.97
N PRO A 62 6.45 1.57 -6.12
CA PRO A 62 7.04 1.07 -4.89
C PRO A 62 5.95 0.72 -3.87
N VAL A 63 6.21 -0.28 -3.04
CA VAL A 63 5.26 -0.82 -2.08
C VAL A 63 5.70 -0.51 -0.65
N LEU A 64 4.81 0.11 0.13
CA LEU A 64 5.01 0.30 1.57
C LEU A 64 4.61 -0.97 2.31
N LEU A 65 5.49 -1.50 3.14
CA LEU A 65 5.25 -2.75 3.84
C LEU A 65 5.78 -2.75 5.28
N LEU A 66 5.26 -3.67 6.08
CA LEU A 66 5.69 -3.90 7.46
C LEU A 66 6.55 -5.16 7.53
N GLN A 67 7.67 -5.08 8.22
CA GLN A 67 8.55 -6.21 8.54
C GLN A 67 8.59 -6.43 10.05
N ASN A 68 8.75 -7.65 10.49
CA ASN A 68 9.22 -7.97 11.83
C ASN A 68 10.68 -8.42 11.74
N LEU A 69 11.60 -7.54 12.10
CA LEU A 69 13.04 -7.79 12.06
C LEU A 69 13.53 -8.63 13.27
N GLY A 70 12.69 -8.75 14.29
CA GLY A 70 12.92 -9.60 15.45
C GLY A 70 12.41 -11.04 15.25
N SER A 71 12.18 -11.73 16.35
CA SER A 71 11.54 -13.05 16.39
C SER A 71 10.02 -12.94 16.58
N ARG A 72 9.32 -14.08 16.57
CA ARG A 72 7.89 -14.11 16.95
C ARG A 72 7.66 -13.81 18.44
N ALA A 73 8.61 -14.21 19.29
CA ALA A 73 8.52 -13.97 20.74
C ALA A 73 8.93 -12.54 21.14
N LEU A 74 9.88 -11.94 20.41
CA LEU A 74 10.36 -10.57 20.61
C LEU A 74 10.28 -9.81 19.28
N PRO A 75 9.10 -9.32 18.90
CA PRO A 75 8.91 -8.64 17.62
C PRO A 75 9.57 -7.27 17.61
N THR A 76 10.21 -6.94 16.50
CA THR A 76 10.71 -5.60 16.19
C THR A 76 10.12 -5.17 14.87
N PHE A 77 9.03 -4.44 14.94
CA PHE A 77 8.32 -3.97 13.75
C PHE A 77 9.02 -2.79 13.11
N HIS A 78 9.11 -2.82 11.78
CA HIS A 78 9.75 -1.79 10.99
C HIS A 78 9.06 -1.62 9.64
N TYR A 79 8.75 -0.39 9.27
CA TYR A 79 8.22 -0.08 7.94
C TYR A 79 9.38 0.13 6.96
N ALA A 80 9.23 -0.43 5.78
CA ALA A 80 10.14 -0.23 4.66
C ALA A 80 9.35 -0.04 3.36
N VAL A 81 9.99 0.53 2.36
CA VAL A 81 9.45 0.63 1.01
C VAL A 81 10.24 -0.31 0.10
N LEU A 82 9.56 -1.30 -0.47
CA LEU A 82 10.12 -2.15 -1.51
C LEU A 82 10.14 -1.34 -2.81
N ILE A 83 11.34 -1.11 -3.34
CA ILE A 83 11.59 -0.24 -4.50
C ILE A 83 12.08 -0.99 -5.72
N GLY A 84 12.37 -2.29 -5.59
CA GLY A 84 12.84 -3.10 -6.70
C GLY A 84 13.16 -4.53 -6.29
N TYR A 85 13.36 -5.36 -7.31
CA TYR A 85 13.76 -6.76 -7.19
C TYR A 85 14.78 -7.11 -8.27
N ASP A 86 15.90 -7.69 -7.87
CA ASP A 86 16.89 -8.26 -8.78
C ASP A 86 16.66 -9.78 -8.88
N ALA A 87 16.05 -10.19 -9.99
CA ALA A 87 15.70 -11.59 -10.24
C ALA A 87 16.93 -12.50 -10.37
N ASN A 88 18.01 -12.00 -10.98
CA ASN A 88 19.24 -12.78 -11.19
C ASN A 88 19.95 -13.11 -9.88
N ARG A 89 19.89 -12.18 -8.93
CA ARG A 89 20.54 -12.31 -7.62
C ARG A 89 19.59 -12.72 -6.52
N ASN A 90 18.29 -12.74 -6.82
CA ASN A 90 17.20 -12.98 -5.87
C ASN A 90 17.27 -12.03 -4.67
N ILE A 91 17.34 -10.72 -4.97
CA ILE A 91 17.52 -9.64 -3.99
C ILE A 91 16.33 -8.68 -4.05
N ALA A 92 15.72 -8.40 -2.89
CA ALA A 92 14.82 -7.29 -2.68
C ALA A 92 15.61 -6.00 -2.40
N LEU A 93 15.22 -4.90 -3.04
CA LEU A 93 15.77 -3.58 -2.81
C LEU A 93 14.77 -2.76 -2.00
N LEU A 94 15.22 -2.25 -0.86
CA LEU A 94 14.37 -1.55 0.09
C LEU A 94 14.89 -0.13 0.36
N ARG A 95 13.98 0.82 0.57
CA ARG A 95 14.25 2.01 1.38
C ARG A 95 13.85 1.70 2.81
N SER A 96 14.80 1.81 3.73
CA SER A 96 14.63 1.36 5.11
C SER A 96 15.45 2.22 6.06
N GLY A 97 14.78 2.96 6.93
CA GLY A 97 15.43 3.91 7.83
C GLY A 97 16.23 4.97 7.05
N ARG A 98 17.53 5.04 7.28
CA ARG A 98 18.44 5.96 6.58
C ARG A 98 18.99 5.40 5.27
N SER A 99 18.74 4.13 5.00
CA SER A 99 19.24 3.49 3.77
C SER A 99 18.28 3.73 2.61
N GLU A 100 18.76 4.41 1.60
CA GLU A 100 17.99 4.68 0.38
C GLU A 100 17.88 3.45 -0.53
N ARG A 101 18.84 2.51 -0.42
CA ARG A 101 18.89 1.29 -1.24
C ARG A 101 19.55 0.14 -0.46
N LEU A 102 18.79 -0.48 0.43
CA LEU A 102 19.20 -1.66 1.17
C LEU A 102 18.93 -2.91 0.33
N ALA A 103 19.97 -3.68 0.00
CA ALA A 103 19.86 -4.95 -0.69
C ALA A 103 19.73 -6.09 0.32
N VAL A 104 18.66 -6.87 0.22
CA VAL A 104 18.38 -8.00 1.13
C VAL A 104 18.02 -9.22 0.31
N ARG A 105 18.51 -10.40 0.67
CA ARG A 105 18.08 -11.65 0.02
C ARG A 105 16.58 -11.81 0.13
N TRP A 106 15.90 -12.13 -0.99
CA TRP A 106 14.45 -12.27 -1.05
C TRP A 106 13.86 -13.16 0.06
N GLN A 107 14.50 -14.31 0.32
CA GLN A 107 14.03 -15.21 1.37
C GLN A 107 14.09 -14.58 2.77
N SER A 108 15.09 -13.76 3.06
CA SER A 108 15.21 -13.07 4.35
C SER A 108 14.17 -11.97 4.48
N PHE A 109 13.95 -11.20 3.41
CA PHE A 109 12.88 -10.23 3.28
C PHE A 109 11.51 -10.90 3.48
N ALA A 110 11.20 -11.94 2.72
CA ALA A 110 9.93 -12.66 2.77
C ALA A 110 9.62 -13.20 4.18
N ARG A 111 10.60 -13.77 4.87
CA ARG A 111 10.43 -14.24 6.26
C ARG A 111 10.12 -13.11 7.24
N SER A 112 10.76 -11.95 7.10
CA SER A 112 10.50 -10.81 7.98
C SER A 112 9.12 -10.18 7.71
N TRP A 113 8.70 -10.15 6.46
CA TRP A 113 7.38 -9.72 6.03
C TRP A 113 6.29 -10.69 6.47
N ASP A 114 6.52 -12.00 6.33
CA ASP A 114 5.63 -13.07 6.81
C ASP A 114 5.38 -12.98 8.33
N ARG A 115 6.44 -12.77 9.12
CA ARG A 115 6.32 -12.57 10.57
C ARG A 115 5.54 -11.31 10.94
N ALA A 116 5.37 -10.36 10.04
CA ALA A 116 4.56 -9.14 10.21
C ALA A 116 3.16 -9.28 9.60
N GLY A 117 2.69 -10.51 9.31
CA GLY A 117 1.37 -10.78 8.75
C GLY A 117 1.22 -10.36 7.29
N ARG A 118 2.32 -10.26 6.55
CA ARG A 118 2.38 -9.89 5.12
C ARG A 118 1.64 -8.59 4.80
N TRP A 119 1.71 -7.63 5.71
CA TRP A 119 1.08 -6.34 5.49
C TRP A 119 1.87 -5.52 4.46
N ALA A 120 1.14 -5.06 3.43
CA ALA A 120 1.66 -4.17 2.40
C ALA A 120 0.54 -3.33 1.81
N ILE A 121 0.84 -2.09 1.41
CA ILE A 121 -0.07 -1.23 0.65
C ILE A 121 0.63 -0.67 -0.59
N ALA A 122 -0.14 -0.58 -1.68
CA ALA A 122 0.16 0.28 -2.81
C ALA A 122 -0.49 1.64 -2.59
N VAL A 123 0.25 2.70 -2.90
CA VAL A 123 -0.23 4.08 -2.89
C VAL A 123 -0.48 4.49 -4.33
N LEU A 124 -1.76 4.66 -4.68
CA LEU A 124 -2.20 4.78 -6.07
C LEU A 124 -2.89 6.12 -6.33
N GLU A 125 -2.74 6.60 -7.55
CA GLU A 125 -3.63 7.65 -8.06
C GLU A 125 -5.06 7.11 -8.16
N PRO A 126 -6.08 7.94 -7.93
CA PRO A 126 -7.47 7.56 -8.18
C PRO A 126 -7.65 7.06 -9.61
N GLY A 127 -8.33 5.91 -9.76
CA GLY A 127 -8.54 5.29 -11.07
C GLY A 127 -7.47 4.27 -11.50
N VAL A 128 -6.31 4.24 -10.83
CA VAL A 128 -5.30 3.20 -11.07
C VAL A 128 -5.70 1.92 -10.32
N ILE A 129 -5.81 0.81 -11.06
CA ILE A 129 -6.14 -0.51 -10.51
C ILE A 129 -4.91 -1.40 -10.59
N PRO A 130 -4.46 -2.01 -9.48
CA PRO A 130 -3.39 -3.01 -9.48
C PRO A 130 -3.72 -4.23 -10.35
N ALA A 131 -2.70 -4.89 -10.90
CA ALA A 131 -2.89 -6.10 -11.72
C ALA A 131 -3.56 -7.23 -10.93
N GLU A 132 -3.16 -7.41 -9.68
CA GLU A 132 -3.67 -8.43 -8.74
C GLU A 132 -4.81 -7.88 -7.85
N ALA A 133 -5.52 -6.83 -8.31
CA ALA A 133 -6.57 -6.22 -7.50
C ALA A 133 -7.79 -7.12 -7.35
N GLN A 134 -8.30 -7.17 -6.12
CA GLN A 134 -9.60 -7.75 -5.80
C GLN A 134 -10.63 -6.62 -5.71
N VAL A 135 -11.81 -6.86 -6.27
CA VAL A 135 -12.85 -5.84 -6.37
C VAL A 135 -13.25 -5.26 -4.99
N ALA A 136 -13.46 -6.13 -4.02
CA ALA A 136 -13.88 -5.72 -2.67
C ALA A 136 -12.82 -4.82 -2.00
N ASP A 137 -11.54 -5.22 -2.07
CA ASP A 137 -10.43 -4.46 -1.47
C ASP A 137 -10.23 -3.10 -2.17
N TYR A 138 -10.47 -3.04 -3.49
CA TYR A 138 -10.37 -1.80 -4.23
C TYR A 138 -11.51 -0.83 -3.90
N LEU A 139 -12.74 -1.34 -3.80
CA LEU A 139 -13.90 -0.55 -3.37
C LEU A 139 -13.75 -0.06 -1.93
N GLU A 140 -13.20 -0.88 -1.02
CA GLU A 140 -12.86 -0.45 0.35
C GLU A 140 -11.83 0.69 0.34
N ALA A 141 -10.82 0.61 -0.51
CA ALA A 141 -9.83 1.68 -0.64
C ALA A 141 -10.46 2.98 -1.16
N ALA A 142 -11.39 2.89 -2.14
CA ALA A 142 -12.14 4.02 -2.69
C ALA A 142 -13.07 4.64 -1.63
N ALA A 143 -13.84 3.84 -0.91
CA ALA A 143 -14.71 4.29 0.17
C ALA A 143 -13.91 4.96 1.29
N GLY A 144 -12.73 4.43 1.60
CA GLY A 144 -11.84 5.06 2.57
C GLY A 144 -11.27 6.41 2.11
N LEU A 145 -11.12 6.63 0.81
CA LEU A 145 -10.73 7.92 0.25
C LEU A 145 -11.89 8.93 0.31
N GLU A 146 -13.10 8.46 0.02
CA GLU A 146 -14.34 9.24 0.16
C GLU A 146 -14.54 9.69 1.61
N ALA A 147 -14.44 8.76 2.57
CA ALA A 147 -14.55 9.05 4.00
C ALA A 147 -13.48 10.05 4.50
N ALA A 148 -12.37 10.20 3.79
CA ALA A 148 -11.34 11.19 4.06
C ALA A 148 -11.64 12.57 3.43
N GLY A 149 -12.83 12.77 2.81
CA GLY A 149 -13.28 14.01 2.22
C GLY A 149 -12.85 14.23 0.77
N HIS A 150 -12.36 13.19 0.09
CA HIS A 150 -11.91 13.27 -1.31
C HIS A 150 -12.94 12.66 -2.28
N GLU A 151 -14.18 13.11 -2.21
CA GLU A 151 -15.34 12.57 -2.98
C GLU A 151 -15.06 12.48 -4.49
N ARG A 152 -14.51 13.55 -5.09
CA ARG A 152 -14.20 13.55 -6.53
C ARG A 152 -13.15 12.47 -6.88
N ALA A 153 -12.14 12.31 -6.06
CA ALA A 153 -11.10 11.31 -6.26
C ALA A 153 -11.65 9.89 -6.06
N ALA A 154 -12.53 9.70 -5.08
CA ALA A 154 -13.24 8.44 -4.86
C ALA A 154 -14.15 8.10 -6.04
N GLY A 155 -14.87 9.09 -6.60
CA GLY A 155 -15.68 8.91 -7.81
C GLY A 155 -14.88 8.36 -8.98
N ILE A 156 -13.69 8.91 -9.24
CA ILE A 156 -12.78 8.40 -10.29
C ILE A 156 -12.41 6.93 -10.03
N ALA A 157 -12.18 6.56 -8.76
CA ALA A 157 -11.86 5.19 -8.40
C ALA A 157 -13.06 4.25 -8.59
N TYR A 158 -14.26 4.66 -8.22
CA TYR A 158 -15.48 3.89 -8.46
C TYR A 158 -15.74 3.70 -9.96
N ASP A 159 -15.60 4.74 -10.78
CA ASP A 159 -15.76 4.65 -12.23
C ASP A 159 -14.77 3.66 -12.86
N ALA A 160 -13.52 3.66 -12.39
CA ALA A 160 -12.52 2.70 -12.82
C ALA A 160 -12.90 1.26 -12.40
N ALA A 161 -13.43 1.07 -11.19
CA ALA A 161 -13.91 -0.22 -10.73
C ALA A 161 -15.09 -0.74 -11.57
N LEU A 162 -16.08 0.12 -11.83
CA LEU A 162 -17.22 -0.20 -12.69
C LEU A 162 -16.75 -0.62 -14.09
N SER A 163 -15.82 0.13 -14.66
CA SER A 163 -15.27 -0.16 -15.99
C SER A 163 -14.48 -1.47 -16.03
N ARG A 164 -13.74 -1.78 -14.98
CA ARG A 164 -12.85 -2.96 -14.91
C ARG A 164 -13.59 -4.27 -14.67
N TRP A 165 -14.60 -4.23 -13.77
CA TRP A 165 -15.29 -5.43 -13.30
C TRP A 165 -16.74 -5.56 -13.76
N GLY A 166 -17.26 -4.56 -14.50
CA GLY A 166 -18.64 -4.60 -15.00
C GLY A 166 -19.67 -4.62 -13.87
N ILE A 167 -19.37 -3.98 -12.74
CA ILE A 167 -20.28 -3.94 -11.59
C ILE A 167 -21.50 -3.11 -12.00
N ILE A 168 -22.66 -3.74 -12.12
CA ILE A 168 -23.93 -3.05 -12.26
C ILE A 168 -24.37 -2.67 -10.85
N PHE A 169 -24.41 -1.38 -10.56
CA PHE A 169 -25.02 -0.90 -9.34
C PHE A 169 -26.54 -0.98 -9.56
N ASP A 170 -27.18 -1.95 -8.93
CA ASP A 170 -28.64 -2.02 -8.88
C ASP A 170 -29.10 -1.26 -7.63
N PRO A 171 -29.57 0.00 -7.78
CA PRO A 171 -29.97 0.82 -6.64
C PRO A 171 -31.24 0.31 -5.96
N ASP A 172 -32.01 -0.55 -6.62
CA ASP A 172 -33.34 -0.98 -6.16
C ASP A 172 -33.36 -2.45 -5.69
N GLY A 173 -32.24 -3.20 -5.83
CA GLY A 173 -32.14 -4.57 -5.29
C GLY A 173 -33.12 -5.61 -5.90
N GLU A 174 -33.68 -5.37 -7.06
CA GLU A 174 -34.70 -6.22 -7.68
C GLU A 174 -34.16 -7.25 -8.70
N GLY A 175 -32.85 -7.42 -8.79
CA GLY A 175 -32.20 -8.23 -9.81
C GLY A 175 -31.68 -9.58 -9.36
N ALA A 176 -32.48 -10.45 -8.70
CA ALA A 176 -32.18 -11.87 -8.57
C ALA A 176 -33.47 -12.67 -8.35
N ALA A 177 -34.06 -13.12 -9.42
CA ALA A 177 -35.00 -14.23 -9.44
C ALA A 177 -34.48 -15.30 -10.40
#